data_b9eb189bb9950f6651799e8cb0e30237
#
_entry.id   b9eb189bb9950f6651799e8cb0e30237
#
_cell.length_a   1.000
_cell.length_b   1.000
_cell.length_c   1.000
_cell.angle_alpha   90.00
_cell.angle_beta   90.00
_cell.angle_gamma   90.00
#
_symmetry.space_group_name_H-M   'P 1'
#
loop_
_entity.id
_entity.type
_entity.pdbx_description
1 polymer ?
#
loop_
_entity_poly.entity_id
_entity_poly.type
_entity_poly.pdbx_seq_one_letter_code
_entity_poly.pdbx_strand_id
1 'polypeptide(L)'
;MSKDLKKWGYALLASVFTLAMCFSFVSCSSDDDDDNKISPVLYSEFNGEATINCPLNLTGEFVGFSIPLNQLGKKVDLNQSGEWEAGGSIVNGIYTYSEHFFQEGSYVYLRRIDEHHVEMRFNFVWKNGSKSGGYKGKVTTRKDALDLARRNRNN
;
A
#
# COMPACT_ATOMS: atom_id res chain seq x y z
N MET A 1 -40.85 -21.08 16.02
CA MET A 1 -40.10 -20.77 14.77
C MET A 1 -39.30 -19.51 15.03
N SER A 2 -38.36 -19.69 15.24
CA SER A 2 -36.97 -19.98 15.48
C SER A 2 -36.17 -18.69 15.33
N LYS A 3 -35.80 -18.14 16.50
CA LYS A 3 -34.87 -17.00 16.61
C LYS A 3 -33.49 -17.33 15.98
N ASP A 4 -33.26 -18.59 15.66
CA ASP A 4 -31.98 -19.07 15.12
C ASP A 4 -31.84 -18.83 13.59
N LEU A 5 -32.93 -18.80 12.85
CA LEU A 5 -32.91 -18.50 11.41
C LEU A 5 -32.46 -17.07 11.10
N LYS A 6 -32.75 -16.11 12.00
CA LYS A 6 -32.30 -14.72 11.83
C LYS A 6 -30.80 -14.56 12.05
N LYS A 7 -30.21 -15.34 12.95
CA LYS A 7 -28.75 -15.32 13.19
C LYS A 7 -27.95 -15.87 12.00
N TRP A 8 -28.48 -16.91 11.34
CA TRP A 8 -27.85 -17.46 10.12
C TRP A 8 -27.95 -16.52 8.93
N GLY A 9 -29.03 -15.74 8.82
CA GLY A 9 -29.20 -14.73 7.76
C GLY A 9 -28.16 -13.60 7.87
N TYR A 10 -27.83 -13.16 9.07
CA TYR A 10 -26.80 -12.11 9.27
C TYR A 10 -25.38 -12.63 9.06
N ALA A 11 -25.11 -13.90 9.40
CA ALA A 11 -23.81 -14.51 9.14
C ALA A 11 -23.54 -14.69 7.65
N LEU A 12 -24.56 -15.03 6.86
CA LEU A 12 -24.47 -15.15 5.40
C LEU A 12 -24.34 -13.77 4.72
N LEU A 13 -25.04 -12.75 5.21
CA LEU A 13 -24.92 -11.39 4.69
C LEU A 13 -23.53 -10.77 5.01
N ALA A 14 -22.97 -11.04 6.17
CA ALA A 14 -21.63 -10.60 6.51
C ALA A 14 -20.55 -11.27 5.65
N SER A 15 -20.73 -12.53 5.28
CA SER A 15 -19.77 -13.25 4.41
C SER A 15 -19.82 -12.82 2.95
N VAL A 16 -20.98 -12.34 2.46
CA VAL A 16 -21.11 -11.81 1.08
C VAL A 16 -20.54 -10.41 0.96
N PHE A 17 -20.60 -9.59 2.03
CA PHE A 17 -20.00 -8.25 2.03
C PHE A 17 -18.47 -8.28 2.08
N THR A 18 -17.86 -9.33 2.62
CA THR A 18 -16.40 -9.49 2.63
C THR A 18 -15.82 -9.92 1.28
N LEU A 19 -16.62 -10.41 0.36
CA LEU A 19 -16.18 -10.83 -0.99
C LEU A 19 -16.35 -9.74 -2.06
N ALA A 20 -17.05 -8.64 -1.77
CA ALA A 20 -17.32 -7.56 -2.72
C ALA A 20 -16.35 -6.38 -2.60
N MET A 21 -15.27 -6.48 -1.83
CA MET A 21 -14.13 -5.61 -1.99
C MET A 21 -13.36 -6.06 -3.23
N CYS A 22 -13.88 -5.66 -4.39
CA CYS A 22 -13.12 -5.69 -5.63
C CYS A 22 -11.85 -4.90 -5.38
N PHE A 23 -10.76 -5.62 -5.14
CA PHE A 23 -9.42 -5.06 -5.19
C PHE A 23 -9.26 -4.53 -6.61
N SER A 24 -9.41 -3.24 -6.78
CA SER A 24 -8.94 -2.57 -7.97
C SER A 24 -7.43 -2.68 -7.95
N PHE A 25 -6.91 -3.79 -8.45
CA PHE A 25 -5.50 -3.89 -8.73
C PHE A 25 -5.23 -2.87 -9.83
N VAL A 26 -4.58 -1.78 -9.49
CA VAL A 26 -3.90 -0.99 -10.50
C VAL A 26 -2.72 -1.84 -10.94
N SER A 27 -2.98 -2.68 -11.92
CA SER A 27 -1.94 -3.43 -12.61
C SER A 27 -1.24 -2.45 -13.53
N CYS A 28 -0.24 -1.75 -13.03
CA CYS A 28 0.74 -1.11 -13.89
C CYS A 28 1.74 -2.18 -14.33
N SER A 29 1.37 -2.98 -15.31
CA SER A 29 2.33 -3.73 -16.10
C SER A 29 3.00 -2.76 -17.06
N SER A 30 4.18 -2.27 -16.73
CA SER A 30 4.99 -1.50 -17.65
C SER A 30 5.98 -2.41 -18.37
N ASP A 31 5.53 -3.00 -19.44
CA ASP A 31 6.38 -3.29 -20.58
C ASP A 31 5.86 -2.43 -21.73
N ASP A 32 6.79 -1.67 -22.32
CA ASP A 32 6.73 -0.88 -23.54
C ASP A 32 6.53 0.64 -23.44
N ASP A 33 7.37 1.28 -24.19
CA ASP A 33 7.54 2.69 -24.51
C ASP A 33 6.22 3.43 -24.80
N ASP A 34 5.78 4.25 -23.82
CA ASP A 34 4.83 5.32 -24.08
C ASP A 34 5.05 6.50 -23.11
N ASP A 35 4.98 7.71 -23.66
CA ASP A 35 5.23 8.99 -22.99
C ASP A 35 4.26 9.34 -21.82
N ASN A 36 3.43 8.40 -21.38
CA ASN A 36 2.47 8.49 -20.28
C ASN A 36 2.92 7.69 -19.05
N LYS A 37 4.21 7.73 -18.71
CA LYS A 37 4.72 6.95 -17.57
C LYS A 37 4.28 7.55 -16.24
N ILE A 38 3.47 6.79 -15.49
CA ILE A 38 3.34 6.95 -14.04
C ILE A 38 4.76 6.85 -13.45
N SER A 39 5.07 7.75 -12.51
CA SER A 39 6.36 7.72 -11.81
C SER A 39 6.64 6.32 -11.26
N PRO A 40 7.90 5.88 -11.24
CA PRO A 40 8.23 4.53 -10.77
C PRO A 40 7.85 4.35 -9.30
N VAL A 41 7.44 3.15 -8.95
CA VAL A 41 7.28 2.76 -7.54
C VAL A 41 8.67 2.67 -6.91
N LEU A 42 8.87 3.42 -5.84
CA LEU A 42 10.14 3.47 -5.12
C LEU A 42 10.09 2.53 -3.92
N TYR A 43 11.11 1.72 -3.78
CA TYR A 43 11.28 0.81 -2.65
C TYR A 43 12.67 0.95 -2.05
N SER A 44 12.76 0.96 -0.73
CA SER A 44 14.04 0.95 -0.03
C SER A 44 13.96 0.16 1.27
N GLU A 45 15.08 -0.45 1.62
CA GLU A 45 15.32 -1.03 2.94
C GLU A 45 16.47 -0.25 3.58
N PHE A 46 16.22 0.35 4.73
CA PHE A 46 17.22 1.13 5.44
C PHE A 46 16.92 1.16 6.95
N ASN A 47 17.95 1.06 7.77
CA ASN A 47 17.85 1.12 9.25
C ASN A 47 16.82 0.16 9.88
N GLY A 48 16.65 -1.03 9.29
CA GLY A 48 15.68 -2.01 9.81
C GLY A 48 14.24 -1.82 9.34
N GLU A 49 14.00 -0.87 8.44
CA GLU A 49 12.69 -0.56 7.88
C GLU A 49 12.64 -0.79 6.37
N ALA A 50 11.46 -1.18 5.89
CA ALA A 50 11.12 -1.22 4.48
C ALA A 50 10.14 -0.09 4.18
N THR A 51 10.49 0.78 3.23
CA THR A 51 9.68 1.90 2.78
C THR A 51 9.26 1.71 1.33
N ILE A 52 8.01 1.99 1.03
CA ILE A 52 7.48 2.04 -0.33
C ILE A 52 6.75 3.36 -0.59
N ASN A 53 6.95 3.91 -1.78
CA ASN A 53 6.17 5.02 -2.32
C ASN A 53 5.62 4.60 -3.67
N CYS A 54 4.30 4.52 -3.77
CA CYS A 54 3.58 4.05 -4.94
C CYS A 54 2.70 5.17 -5.50
N PRO A 55 3.04 5.73 -6.67
CA PRO A 55 2.12 6.57 -7.42
C PRO A 55 0.89 5.76 -7.84
N LEU A 56 -0.29 6.35 -7.70
CA LEU A 56 -1.56 5.70 -7.99
C LEU A 56 -2.14 6.10 -9.36
N ASN A 57 -1.74 7.27 -9.85
CA ASN A 57 -2.19 7.80 -11.14
C ASN A 57 -1.26 8.88 -11.66
N LEU A 58 -1.55 9.36 -12.88
CA LEU A 58 -0.80 10.43 -13.54
C LEU A 58 -1.05 11.82 -12.95
N THR A 59 -2.07 12.01 -12.14
CA THR A 59 -2.43 13.29 -11.52
C THR A 59 -1.67 13.57 -10.23
N GLY A 60 -0.75 12.67 -9.85
CA GLY A 60 0.12 12.83 -8.69
C GLY A 60 -0.45 12.27 -7.38
N GLU A 61 -1.54 11.50 -7.43
CA GLU A 61 -1.95 10.73 -6.25
C GLU A 61 -0.92 9.66 -5.95
N PHE A 62 -0.56 9.54 -4.69
CA PHE A 62 0.38 8.52 -4.22
C PHE A 62 0.01 8.00 -2.83
N VAL A 63 0.48 6.82 -2.53
CA VAL A 63 0.48 6.21 -1.20
C VAL A 63 1.90 5.86 -0.83
N GLY A 64 2.26 6.08 0.42
CA GLY A 64 3.54 5.67 0.97
C GLY A 64 3.39 5.11 2.36
N PHE A 65 4.23 4.14 2.70
CA PHE A 65 4.32 3.66 4.06
C PHE A 65 5.69 3.02 4.33
N SER A 66 6.03 2.97 5.62
CA SER A 66 7.23 2.36 6.16
C SER A 66 6.84 1.38 7.25
N ILE A 67 7.43 0.20 7.24
CA ILE A 67 7.22 -0.84 8.24
C ILE A 67 8.56 -1.49 8.62
N PRO A 68 8.70 -2.03 9.84
CA PRO A 68 9.87 -2.80 10.21
C PRO A 68 10.09 -4.00 9.28
N LEU A 69 11.34 -4.33 8.96
CA LEU A 69 11.68 -5.47 8.09
C LEU A 69 11.13 -6.80 8.58
N ASN A 70 10.97 -6.97 9.89
CA ASN A 70 10.38 -8.18 10.49
C ASN A 70 8.86 -8.29 10.27
N GLN A 71 8.21 -7.24 9.74
CA GLN A 71 6.80 -7.20 9.37
C GLN A 71 6.57 -7.46 7.87
N LEU A 72 7.63 -7.61 7.07
CA LEU A 72 7.49 -8.01 5.67
C LEU A 72 6.72 -9.33 5.54
N GLY A 73 5.75 -9.36 4.62
CA GLY A 73 4.87 -10.51 4.41
C GLY A 73 3.75 -10.64 5.43
N LYS A 74 3.60 -9.69 6.35
CA LYS A 74 2.53 -9.64 7.34
C LYS A 74 1.63 -8.43 7.14
N LYS A 75 0.39 -8.57 7.54
CA LYS A 75 -0.56 -7.46 7.61
C LYS A 75 -0.28 -6.64 8.86
N VAL A 76 0.01 -5.36 8.70
CA VAL A 76 0.25 -4.41 9.79
C VAL A 76 -1.00 -3.59 10.00
N ASP A 77 -1.60 -3.70 11.17
CA ASP A 77 -2.80 -2.96 11.57
C ASP A 77 -2.43 -1.52 11.96
N LEU A 78 -2.98 -0.55 11.25
CA LEU A 78 -2.72 0.87 11.47
C LEU A 78 -3.60 1.49 12.58
N ASN A 79 -4.55 0.73 13.11
CA ASN A 79 -5.35 1.15 14.27
C ASN A 79 -4.69 0.71 15.61
N GLN A 80 -3.50 0.12 15.54
CA GLN A 80 -2.71 -0.29 16.70
C GLN A 80 -1.41 0.51 16.74
N SER A 81 -0.92 0.78 17.94
CA SER A 81 0.41 1.35 18.12
C SER A 81 1.48 0.44 17.51
N GLY A 82 2.46 1.02 16.84
CA GLY A 82 3.52 0.25 16.21
C GLY A 82 4.58 1.14 15.58
N GLU A 83 5.66 0.53 15.18
CA GLU A 83 6.76 1.18 14.46
C GLU A 83 6.42 1.21 12.95
N TRP A 84 5.42 1.99 12.58
CA TRP A 84 5.00 2.16 11.20
C TRP A 84 4.68 3.63 10.90
N GLU A 85 4.83 3.99 9.63
CA GLU A 85 4.41 5.26 9.07
C GLU A 85 3.54 5.00 7.85
N ALA A 86 2.45 5.72 7.67
CA ALA A 86 1.62 5.57 6.50
C ALA A 86 0.93 6.89 6.13
N GLY A 87 0.69 7.08 4.83
CA GLY A 87 0.02 8.28 4.36
C GLY A 87 0.13 8.45 2.85
N GLY A 88 0.07 9.68 2.41
CA GLY A 88 0.17 10.07 1.02
C GLY A 88 -0.81 11.16 0.65
N SER A 89 -0.84 11.55 -0.63
CA SER A 89 -1.77 12.58 -1.13
C SER A 89 -3.23 12.18 -0.98
N ILE A 90 -3.53 10.88 -0.95
CA ILE A 90 -4.90 10.35 -0.76
C ILE A 90 -5.48 10.62 0.63
N VAL A 91 -4.63 10.99 1.58
CA VAL A 91 -5.01 11.44 2.93
C VAL A 91 -4.51 12.86 3.21
N ASN A 92 -4.73 13.76 2.25
CA ASN A 92 -4.33 15.18 2.29
C ASN A 92 -2.81 15.41 2.43
N GLY A 93 -2.00 14.51 1.88
CA GLY A 93 -0.54 14.58 1.95
C GLY A 93 0.05 14.32 3.35
N ILE A 94 -0.77 13.86 4.28
CA ILE A 94 -0.33 13.64 5.66
C ILE A 94 0.35 12.26 5.75
N TYR A 95 1.60 12.26 6.20
CA TYR A 95 2.23 11.08 6.78
C TYR A 95 1.93 11.09 8.28
N THR A 96 1.36 10.02 8.78
CA THR A 96 0.97 9.94 10.18
C THR A 96 1.60 8.74 10.85
N TYR A 97 2.06 8.98 12.07
CA TYR A 97 2.56 7.97 13.00
C TYR A 97 1.54 7.61 14.07
N SER A 98 0.31 8.11 13.93
CA SER A 98 -0.70 8.03 14.98
C SER A 98 -1.77 7.02 14.61
N GLU A 99 -1.91 6.00 15.44
CA GLU A 99 -3.02 5.06 15.40
C GLU A 99 -4.38 5.75 15.54
N HIS A 100 -4.41 7.00 16.07
CA HIS A 100 -5.66 7.76 16.21
C HIS A 100 -6.19 8.35 14.90
N PHE A 101 -5.38 8.41 13.85
CA PHE A 101 -5.83 8.87 12.54
C PHE A 101 -6.57 7.78 11.78
N PHE A 102 -6.00 6.58 11.77
CA PHE A 102 -6.58 5.44 11.08
C PHE A 102 -7.57 4.71 11.98
N GLN A 103 -8.70 4.35 11.42
CA GLN A 103 -9.77 3.63 12.10
C GLN A 103 -9.65 2.12 11.90
N GLU A 104 -10.47 1.38 12.61
CA GLU A 104 -10.56 -0.08 12.52
C GLU A 104 -10.68 -0.54 11.07
N GLY A 105 -9.93 -1.58 10.71
CA GLY A 105 -9.85 -2.12 9.37
C GLY A 105 -8.74 -1.51 8.52
N SER A 106 -8.06 -0.45 8.99
CA SER A 106 -6.91 0.12 8.30
C SER A 106 -5.69 -0.78 8.42
N TYR A 107 -5.04 -1.04 7.30
CA TYR A 107 -3.81 -1.84 7.29
C TYR A 107 -2.91 -1.52 6.12
N VAL A 108 -1.65 -1.94 6.24
CA VAL A 108 -0.71 -2.07 5.14
C VAL A 108 -0.13 -3.49 5.11
N TYR A 109 0.28 -3.90 3.94
CA TYR A 109 0.96 -5.16 3.68
C TYR A 109 2.03 -4.91 2.65
N LEU A 110 3.25 -5.39 2.90
CA LEU A 110 4.36 -5.31 1.97
C LEU A 110 5.13 -6.61 1.98
N ARG A 111 5.32 -7.20 0.82
CA ARG A 111 6.11 -8.40 0.62
C ARG A 111 7.14 -8.17 -0.47
N ARG A 112 8.39 -8.41 -0.17
CA ARG A 112 9.44 -8.50 -1.18
C ARG A 112 9.34 -9.86 -1.89
N ILE A 113 9.20 -9.84 -3.21
CA ILE A 113 9.16 -11.04 -4.06
C ILE A 113 10.60 -11.40 -4.44
N ASP A 114 11.36 -10.42 -4.92
CA ASP A 114 12.78 -10.52 -5.25
C ASP A 114 13.47 -9.15 -5.10
N GLU A 115 14.66 -8.97 -5.64
CA GLU A 115 15.43 -7.73 -5.53
C GLU A 115 14.73 -6.52 -6.15
N HIS A 116 13.93 -6.72 -7.20
CA HIS A 116 13.29 -5.65 -7.96
C HIS A 116 11.77 -5.74 -8.03
N HIS A 117 11.17 -6.71 -7.35
CA HIS A 117 9.72 -6.90 -7.36
C HIS A 117 9.15 -6.98 -5.95
N VAL A 118 8.04 -6.27 -5.76
CA VAL A 118 7.29 -6.29 -4.50
C VAL A 118 5.80 -6.52 -4.76
N GLU A 119 5.12 -6.92 -3.71
CA GLU A 119 3.66 -6.88 -3.61
C GLU A 119 3.31 -6.03 -2.40
N MET A 120 2.47 -5.02 -2.61
CA MET A 120 1.93 -4.21 -1.53
C MET A 120 0.42 -4.12 -1.61
N ARG A 121 -0.21 -3.98 -0.46
CA ARG A 121 -1.65 -3.71 -0.33
C ARG A 121 -1.85 -2.73 0.81
N PHE A 122 -2.88 -1.93 0.69
CA PHE A 122 -3.28 -1.03 1.75
C PHE A 122 -4.80 -0.90 1.82
N ASN A 123 -5.28 -0.62 3.00
CA ASN A 123 -6.64 -0.16 3.26
C ASN A 123 -6.54 0.94 4.31
N PHE A 124 -6.84 2.15 3.93
CA PHE A 124 -6.87 3.31 4.81
C PHE A 124 -8.31 3.69 5.06
N VAL A 125 -8.70 3.71 6.31
CA VAL A 125 -10.00 4.17 6.78
C VAL A 125 -9.76 5.30 7.76
N TRP A 126 -10.36 6.46 7.53
CA TRP A 126 -10.28 7.61 8.42
C TRP A 126 -11.67 8.23 8.61
N LYS A 127 -11.79 9.20 9.48
CA LYS A 127 -13.08 9.76 9.92
C LYS A 127 -14.05 10.10 8.76
N ASN A 128 -13.53 10.59 7.65
CA ASN A 128 -14.33 11.14 6.56
C ASN A 128 -14.13 10.42 5.23
N GLY A 129 -13.52 9.23 5.25
CA GLY A 129 -13.28 8.50 4.00
C GLY A 129 -12.52 7.21 4.15
N SER A 130 -12.35 6.54 3.04
CA SER A 130 -11.52 5.36 2.94
C SER A 130 -10.91 5.25 1.55
N LYS A 131 -9.76 4.63 1.47
CA LYS A 131 -9.11 4.28 0.21
C LYS A 131 -8.36 2.96 0.37
N SER A 132 -8.55 2.07 -0.58
CA SER A 132 -7.80 0.81 -0.63
C SER A 132 -7.18 0.62 -2.00
N GLY A 133 -6.14 -0.21 -2.03
CA GLY A 133 -5.49 -0.55 -3.28
C GLY A 133 -4.32 -1.49 -3.06
N GLY A 134 -3.61 -1.76 -4.13
CA GLY A 134 -2.41 -2.59 -4.09
C GLY A 134 -1.59 -2.45 -5.36
N TYR A 135 -0.37 -2.90 -5.28
CA TYR A 135 0.58 -2.97 -6.37
C TYR A 135 1.34 -4.29 -6.31
N LYS A 136 1.57 -4.88 -7.46
CA LYS A 136 2.46 -6.03 -7.60
C LYS A 136 3.24 -5.84 -8.87
N GLY A 137 4.55 -5.67 -8.75
CA GLY A 137 5.37 -5.40 -9.92
C GLY A 137 6.77 -4.92 -9.57
N LYS A 138 7.43 -4.40 -10.59
CA LYS A 138 8.80 -3.92 -10.53
C LYS A 138 8.90 -2.61 -9.75
N VAL A 139 9.94 -2.49 -8.95
CA VAL A 139 10.27 -1.27 -8.19
C VAL A 139 11.62 -0.73 -8.59
N THR A 140 11.80 0.58 -8.42
CA THR A 140 13.11 1.22 -8.47
C THR A 140 13.67 1.23 -7.05
N THR A 141 14.80 0.58 -6.84
CA THR A 141 15.46 0.57 -5.55
C THR A 141 16.26 1.86 -5.35
N ARG A 142 16.59 2.16 -4.08
CA ARG A 142 17.49 3.28 -3.77
C ARG A 142 18.84 3.15 -4.48
N LYS A 143 19.35 1.94 -4.62
CA LYS A 143 20.59 1.66 -5.35
C LYS A 143 20.46 2.05 -6.82
N ASP A 144 19.40 1.61 -7.49
CA ASP A 144 19.14 1.93 -8.91
C ASP A 144 19.05 3.44 -9.12
N ALA A 145 18.34 4.16 -8.24
CA ALA A 145 18.22 5.61 -8.30
C ALA A 145 19.57 6.32 -8.14
N LEU A 146 20.43 5.85 -7.24
CA LEU A 146 21.77 6.40 -7.05
C LEU A 146 22.68 6.12 -8.25
N ASP A 147 22.59 4.93 -8.82
CA ASP A 147 23.39 4.54 -10.00
C ASP A 147 22.98 5.36 -11.22
N LEU A 148 21.69 5.61 -11.41
CA LEU A 148 21.18 6.49 -12.47
C LEU A 148 21.69 7.93 -12.28
N ALA A 149 21.63 8.46 -11.06
CA ALA A 149 22.12 9.80 -10.76
C ALA A 149 23.64 9.96 -10.98
N ARG A 150 24.41 8.90 -10.75
CA ARG A 150 25.86 8.88 -11.04
C ARG A 150 26.14 8.90 -12.55
N ARG A 151 25.39 8.13 -13.34
CA ARG A 151 25.56 8.08 -14.82
C ARG A 151 25.25 9.44 -15.44
N ASN A 152 24.19 10.11 -14.97
CA ASN A 152 23.79 11.42 -15.50
C ASN A 152 24.76 12.57 -15.16
N ARG A 153 25.64 12.39 -14.15
CA ARG A 153 26.68 13.36 -13.82
C ARG A 153 27.95 13.20 -14.66
N ASN A 154 28.14 12.06 -15.29
CA ASN A 154 29.36 11.73 -16.06
C ASN A 154 29.16 11.91 -17.57
N ASN A 155 27.98 12.37 -18.01
CA ASN A 155 27.66 12.80 -19.39
C ASN A 155 27.45 14.29 -19.45
#